data_4458f704aff7c5215c376eef06eb7d9a
#
_entry.id   4458f704aff7c5215c376eef06eb7d9a
#
_cell.length_a   1.000
_cell.length_b   1.000
_cell.length_c   1.000
_cell.angle_alpha   90.00
_cell.angle_beta   90.00
_cell.angle_gamma   90.00
#
_symmetry.space_group_name_H-M   'P 1'
#
loop_
_entity.id
_entity.type
_entity.pdbx_description
1 polymer ?
#
loop_
_entity_poly.entity_id
_entity_poly.type
_entity_poly.pdbx_seq_one_letter_code
_entity_poly.pdbx_strand_id
1 'polypeptide(L)' 'MIDANKLQYFTMAAWLRGYAAGLDEYEHESLIYKLKKAADMLDAVWGKYAEEQGLDEEKNDV' A
#
# COMPACT_ATOMS: atom_id res chain seq x y z
N MET A 1 -9.56 15.88 -7.77
CA MET A 1 -10.41 14.98 -6.97
C MET A 1 -9.87 13.57 -6.96
N ILE A 2 -9.90 12.92 -5.82
CA ILE A 2 -9.38 11.57 -5.69
C ILE A 2 -10.41 10.55 -6.13
N ASP A 3 -9.98 9.63 -6.98
CA ASP A 3 -10.83 8.55 -7.43
C ASP A 3 -10.95 7.52 -6.29
N ALA A 4 -12.17 7.27 -5.83
CA ALA A 4 -12.39 6.34 -4.71
C ALA A 4 -11.86 4.95 -5.02
N ASN A 5 -11.96 4.52 -6.28
CA ASN A 5 -11.45 3.21 -6.64
C ASN A 5 -9.94 3.14 -6.52
N LYS A 6 -9.26 4.24 -6.78
CA LYS A 6 -7.81 4.26 -6.65
C LYS A 6 -7.39 4.34 -5.19
N LEU A 7 -8.19 5.02 -4.38
CA LEU A 7 -7.89 5.13 -2.96
C LEU A 7 -7.89 3.75 -2.29
N GLN A 8 -8.66 2.81 -2.84
CA GLN A 8 -8.68 1.47 -2.30
C GLN A 8 -7.32 0.80 -2.31
N TYR A 9 -6.48 1.14 -3.28
CA TYR A 9 -5.15 0.54 -3.34
C TYR A 9 -4.36 0.89 -2.07
N PHE A 10 -4.45 2.13 -1.66
CA PHE A 10 -3.74 2.58 -0.48
C PHE A 10 -4.28 1.90 0.79
N THR A 11 -5.60 1.88 0.94
CA THR A 11 -6.20 1.30 2.13
C THR A 11 -5.98 -0.21 2.19
N MET A 12 -6.04 -0.89 1.04
CA MET A 12 -5.81 -2.32 1.02
C MET A 12 -4.36 -2.67 1.34
N ALA A 13 -3.43 -1.84 0.89
CA ALA A 13 -2.04 -2.07 1.22
C ALA A 13 -1.82 -1.99 2.73
N ALA A 14 -2.43 -0.99 3.36
CA ALA A 14 -2.32 -0.84 4.80
C ALA A 14 -2.96 -2.03 5.53
N TRP A 15 -4.12 -2.48 5.02
CA TRP A 15 -4.80 -3.62 5.61
C TRP A 15 -3.96 -4.88 5.51
N LEU A 16 -3.36 -5.10 4.35
CA LEU A 16 -2.53 -6.28 4.14
C LEU A 16 -1.32 -6.30 5.07
N ARG A 17 -0.69 -5.14 5.24
CA ARG A 17 0.46 -5.06 6.14
C ARG A 17 0.06 -5.30 7.58
N GLY A 18 -1.09 -4.77 7.98
CA GLY A 18 -1.59 -4.99 9.34
C GLY A 18 -1.91 -6.45 9.58
N TYR A 19 -2.52 -7.09 8.59
CA TYR A 19 -2.85 -8.51 8.70
C TYR A 19 -1.57 -9.34 8.81
N ALA A 20 -0.60 -9.04 7.96
CA ALA A 20 0.67 -9.77 7.99
C ALA A 20 1.39 -9.60 9.33
N ALA A 21 1.31 -8.42 9.91
CA ALA A 21 1.98 -8.15 11.17
C ALA A 21 1.40 -8.97 12.32
N GLY A 22 0.14 -9.41 12.18
CA GLY A 22 -0.49 -10.21 13.22
C GLY A 22 -0.28 -11.70 13.08
N LEU A 23 0.40 -12.14 12.02
CA LEU A 23 0.62 -13.55 11.78
C LEU A 23 1.92 -14.01 12.40
N ASP A 24 1.93 -15.30 12.78
CA ASP A 24 3.12 -15.92 13.33
C ASP A 24 4.15 -16.09 12.23
N GLU A 25 5.33 -15.54 12.43
CA GLU A 25 6.37 -15.58 11.40
C GLU A 25 6.82 -17.00 11.07
N TYR A 26 6.81 -17.87 12.06
CA TYR A 26 7.29 -19.23 11.84
C TYR A 26 6.28 -20.08 11.10
N GLU A 27 5.00 -19.90 11.41
CA GLU A 27 3.97 -20.72 10.79
C GLU A 27 3.52 -20.19 9.45
N HIS A 28 3.61 -18.87 9.26
CA HIS A 28 3.05 -18.24 8.07
C HIS A 28 4.06 -17.41 7.30
N GLU A 29 5.32 -17.83 7.35
CA GLU A 29 6.37 -17.05 6.69
C GLU A 29 6.07 -16.77 5.23
N SER A 30 5.67 -17.80 4.50
CA SER A 30 5.39 -17.65 3.09
C SER A 30 4.20 -16.72 2.85
N LEU A 31 3.18 -16.87 3.68
CA LEU A 31 1.99 -16.02 3.54
C LEU A 31 2.33 -14.57 3.87
N ILE A 32 3.11 -14.36 4.91
CA ILE A 32 3.52 -13.01 5.29
C ILE A 32 4.29 -12.36 4.15
N TYR A 33 5.19 -13.10 3.54
CA TYR A 33 5.95 -12.57 2.41
C TYR A 33 5.02 -12.15 1.27
N LYS A 34 4.07 -13.01 0.95
CA LYS A 34 3.14 -12.73 -0.14
C LYS A 34 2.26 -11.53 0.17
N LEU A 35 1.82 -11.41 1.41
CA LEU A 35 0.98 -10.29 1.80
C LEU A 35 1.74 -8.98 1.70
N LYS A 36 2.99 -8.97 2.17
CA LYS A 36 3.81 -7.77 2.09
C LYS A 36 4.12 -7.41 0.65
N LYS A 37 4.38 -8.43 -0.16
CA LYS A 37 4.67 -8.19 -1.57
C LYS A 37 3.46 -7.58 -2.26
N ALA A 38 2.27 -8.11 -1.98
CA ALA A 38 1.05 -7.57 -2.57
C ALA A 38 0.84 -6.13 -2.13
N ALA A 39 1.10 -5.84 -0.85
CA ALA A 39 0.96 -4.48 -0.35
C ALA A 39 1.92 -3.53 -1.06
N ASP A 40 3.15 -3.98 -1.28
CA ASP A 40 4.14 -3.17 -1.99
C ASP A 40 3.68 -2.86 -3.40
N MET A 41 3.09 -3.85 -4.07
CA MET A 41 2.62 -3.65 -5.42
C MET A 41 1.45 -2.66 -5.46
N LEU A 42 0.56 -2.76 -4.49
CA LEU A 42 -0.55 -1.82 -4.40
C LEU A 42 -0.06 -0.41 -4.10
N ASP A 43 0.93 -0.31 -3.22
CA ASP A 43 1.52 1.00 -2.92
C ASP A 43 2.16 1.61 -4.14
N ALA A 44 2.81 0.80 -4.97
CA ALA A 44 3.45 1.30 -6.17
C ALA A 44 2.41 1.89 -7.12
N VAL A 45 1.28 1.20 -7.27
CA VAL A 45 0.20 1.69 -8.12
C VAL A 45 -0.37 2.97 -7.56
N TRP A 46 -0.63 3.01 -6.26
CA TRP A 46 -1.16 4.20 -5.62
C TRP A 46 -0.19 5.36 -5.72
N GLY A 47 1.10 5.09 -5.50
CA GLY A 47 2.10 6.12 -5.56
C GLY A 47 2.16 6.78 -6.92
N LYS A 48 2.08 5.97 -7.96
CA LYS A 48 2.11 6.52 -9.31
C LYS A 48 0.88 7.37 -9.58
N TYR A 49 -0.27 6.89 -9.15
CA TYR A 49 -1.49 7.65 -9.32
C TYR A 49 -1.44 8.97 -8.54
N ALA A 50 -0.97 8.91 -7.30
CA ALA A 50 -0.87 10.11 -6.48
C ALA A 50 0.09 11.11 -7.10
N GLU A 51 1.17 10.62 -7.67
CA GLU A 51 2.14 11.49 -8.31
C GLU A 51 1.50 12.20 -9.51
N GLU A 52 0.74 11.47 -10.30
CA GLU A 52 0.07 12.05 -11.46
C GLU A 52 -0.97 13.08 -11.07
N GLN A 53 -1.58 12.90 -9.90
CA GLN A 53 -2.59 13.83 -9.42
C GLN A 53 -2.01 14.95 -8.58
N GLY A 54 -0.71 14.90 -8.30
CA GLY A 54 -0.08 15.91 -7.47
C GLY A 54 -0.42 15.78 -6.01
N LEU A 55 -0.83 14.60 -5.58
CA LEU A 55 -1.23 14.42 -4.19
C LEU A 55 -0.08 14.37 -3.23
N ASP A 56 1.12 14.13 -3.72
CA ASP A 56 2.29 14.08 -2.85
C ASP A 56 3.10 15.34 -2.94
N GLU A 57 2.45 16.44 -3.22
CA GLU A 57 3.11 17.71 -3.43
C GLU A 57 3.72 18.31 -2.20
N GLU A 58 3.25 17.90 -1.05
CA GLU A 58 3.71 18.53 0.18
C GLU A 58 5.23 18.47 0.31
N LYS A 59 5.84 17.49 -0.26
CA LYS A 59 7.28 17.39 -0.17
C LYS A 59 7.99 18.40 -1.03
N ASN A 60 7.25 19.05 -1.89
CA ASN A 60 7.81 20.05 -2.79
C ASN A 60 7.54 21.47 -2.34
N ASP A 61 6.96 21.61 -1.22
CA ASP A 61 6.57 22.90 -0.76
C ASP A 61 7.67 23.73 -0.19
N VAL A 62 8.79 23.39 -0.42
CA VAL A 62 9.89 24.12 0.17
C VAL A 62 10.22 25.40 -0.55
#